data_7628e29b0bc2cfd9b9233ee9b3241ad5
#
_entry.id   7628e29b0bc2cfd9b9233ee9b3241ad5
#
_cell.length_a   1.000
_cell.length_b   1.000
_cell.length_c   1.000
_cell.angle_alpha   90.00
_cell.angle_beta   90.00
_cell.angle_gamma   90.00
#
_symmetry.space_group_name_H-M   'P 1'
#
loop_
_entity.id
_entity.type
_entity.pdbx_description
1 polymer ?
#
loop_
_entity_poly.entity_id
_entity_poly.type
_entity_poly.pdbx_seq_one_letter_code
_entity_poly.pdbx_strand_id
1 'polypeptide(L)'
;MVPSIRQQVIYDTWTNTESNILIEAVAGGAKTTTLMGILEHSKLRTLFLAFNKSIQQEIQERIEKANYEHAKAMTIHSLGLLAINTKYGNRNTHIKSGKNYELIKALQSYNKKLFKTLSWED
;
A
#
# COMPACT_ATOMS: atom_id res chain seq x y z
N MET A 1 -5.14 -25.53 1.35
CA MET A 1 -4.19 -25.58 2.52
C MET A 1 -5.04 -25.46 3.78
N VAL A 2 -4.82 -26.30 4.80
CA VAL A 2 -5.58 -26.17 6.06
C VAL A 2 -5.00 -24.98 6.84
N PRO A 3 -5.81 -23.98 7.19
CA PRO A 3 -5.35 -22.83 7.94
C PRO A 3 -4.95 -23.22 9.37
N SER A 4 -3.95 -22.56 9.93
CA SER A 4 -3.64 -22.69 11.35
C SER A 4 -4.76 -22.09 12.20
N ILE A 5 -4.84 -22.46 13.49
CA ILE A 5 -5.84 -21.91 14.42
C ILE A 5 -5.81 -20.37 14.44
N ARG A 6 -4.62 -19.77 14.39
CA ARG A 6 -4.47 -18.31 14.37
C ARG A 6 -4.98 -17.68 13.07
N GLN A 7 -4.74 -18.33 11.94
CA GLN A 7 -5.28 -17.88 10.65
C GLN A 7 -6.81 -18.01 10.62
N GLN A 8 -7.36 -19.08 11.17
CA GLN A 8 -8.80 -19.24 11.25
C GLN A 8 -9.47 -18.12 12.05
N VAL A 9 -8.90 -17.73 13.19
CA VAL A 9 -9.40 -16.59 13.99
C VAL A 9 -9.40 -15.29 13.17
N ILE A 10 -8.39 -15.06 12.34
CA ILE A 10 -8.32 -13.88 11.46
C ILE A 10 -9.45 -13.94 10.42
N TYR A 11 -9.67 -15.09 9.78
CA TYR A 11 -10.72 -15.25 8.79
C TYR A 11 -12.12 -15.11 9.38
N ASP A 12 -12.35 -15.69 10.55
CA ASP A 12 -13.62 -15.57 11.29
C ASP A 12 -13.87 -14.10 11.70
N THR A 13 -12.84 -13.42 12.19
CA THR A 13 -12.95 -12.00 12.54
C THR A 13 -13.26 -11.15 11.31
N TRP A 14 -12.58 -11.38 10.20
CA TRP A 14 -12.84 -10.68 8.94
C TRP A 14 -14.27 -10.87 8.45
N THR A 15 -14.78 -12.09 8.55
CA THR A 15 -16.13 -12.44 8.04
C THR A 15 -17.25 -11.91 8.94
N ASN A 16 -17.02 -11.87 10.25
CA ASN A 16 -18.06 -11.57 11.23
C ASN A 16 -18.05 -10.14 11.79
N THR A 17 -17.05 -9.32 11.42
CA THR A 17 -16.95 -7.95 11.94
C THR A 17 -16.62 -6.95 10.82
N GLU A 18 -17.00 -5.70 11.01
CA GLU A 18 -16.59 -4.56 10.16
C GLU A 18 -15.40 -3.79 10.76
N SER A 19 -14.74 -4.38 11.75
CA SER A 19 -13.65 -3.74 12.48
C SER A 19 -12.34 -3.77 11.69
N ASN A 20 -11.49 -2.78 11.93
CA ASN A 20 -10.10 -2.81 11.45
C ASN A 20 -9.33 -3.94 12.14
N ILE A 21 -8.54 -4.68 11.37
CA ILE A 21 -7.74 -5.80 11.87
C ILE A 21 -6.26 -5.47 11.70
N LEU A 22 -5.48 -5.55 12.78
CA LEU A 22 -4.03 -5.49 12.77
C LEU A 22 -3.45 -6.89 12.93
N ILE A 23 -2.67 -7.34 11.95
CA ILE A 23 -2.03 -8.65 11.97
C ILE A 23 -0.53 -8.47 12.19
N GLU A 24 -0.06 -8.85 13.37
CA GLU A 24 1.36 -8.88 13.70
C GLU A 24 1.92 -10.30 13.51
N ALA A 25 2.97 -10.44 12.75
CA ALA A 25 3.65 -11.71 12.55
C ALA A 25 5.14 -11.51 12.27
N VAL A 26 5.95 -12.43 12.76
CA VAL A 26 7.39 -12.45 12.51
C VAL A 26 7.73 -12.61 11.02
N ALA A 27 8.96 -12.31 10.64
CA ALA A 27 9.45 -12.57 9.29
C ALA A 27 9.28 -14.07 8.95
N GLY A 28 8.77 -14.36 7.74
CA GLY A 28 8.43 -15.74 7.36
C GLY A 28 7.12 -16.28 7.95
N GLY A 29 6.40 -15.54 8.79
CA GLY A 29 5.17 -15.95 9.46
C GLY A 29 3.92 -16.00 8.58
N ALA A 30 4.06 -16.33 7.30
CA ALA A 30 2.95 -16.54 6.37
C ALA A 30 1.95 -15.36 6.25
N LYS A 31 2.39 -14.11 6.49
CA LYS A 31 1.54 -12.90 6.39
C LYS A 31 0.81 -12.80 5.05
N THR A 32 1.56 -12.89 3.96
CA THR A 32 0.99 -12.80 2.61
C THR A 32 0.00 -13.95 2.35
N THR A 33 0.32 -15.16 2.80
CA THR A 33 -0.58 -16.32 2.67
C THR A 33 -1.86 -16.11 3.46
N THR A 34 -1.78 -15.55 4.66
CA THR A 34 -2.97 -15.21 5.48
C THR A 34 -3.83 -14.15 4.79
N LEU A 35 -3.22 -13.09 4.24
CA LEU A 35 -3.94 -12.06 3.49
C LEU A 35 -4.60 -12.63 2.22
N MET A 36 -3.92 -13.53 1.51
CA MET A 36 -4.53 -14.22 0.36
C MET A 36 -5.69 -15.13 0.78
N GLY A 37 -5.59 -15.81 1.93
CA GLY A 37 -6.69 -16.62 2.47
C GLY A 37 -7.93 -15.81 2.82
N ILE A 38 -7.81 -14.53 3.16
CA ILE A 38 -8.96 -13.64 3.35
C ILE A 38 -9.80 -13.53 2.07
N LEU A 39 -9.19 -13.55 0.88
CA LEU A 39 -9.90 -13.49 -0.39
C LEU A 39 -10.76 -14.73 -0.65
N GLU A 40 -10.37 -15.88 -0.14
CA GLU A 40 -11.17 -17.12 -0.24
C GLU A 40 -12.46 -17.01 0.57
N HIS A 41 -12.42 -16.25 1.68
CA HIS A 41 -13.53 -16.10 2.62
C HIS A 41 -14.38 -14.84 2.35
N SER A 42 -13.95 -13.99 1.42
CA SER A 42 -14.65 -12.74 1.11
C SER A 42 -14.82 -12.56 -0.39
N LYS A 43 -16.02 -12.15 -0.80
CA LYS A 43 -16.32 -11.72 -2.18
C LYS A 43 -16.32 -10.19 -2.33
N LEU A 44 -15.92 -9.48 -1.31
CA LEU A 44 -15.86 -8.02 -1.34
C LEU A 44 -14.75 -7.55 -2.29
N ARG A 45 -14.98 -6.43 -2.96
CA ARG A 45 -13.93 -5.79 -3.78
C ARG A 45 -12.76 -5.40 -2.89
N THR A 46 -11.63 -6.04 -3.10
CA THR A 46 -10.45 -5.92 -2.24
C THR A 46 -9.29 -5.29 -2.99
N LEU A 47 -8.65 -4.31 -2.36
CA LEU A 47 -7.44 -3.68 -2.86
C LEU A 47 -6.26 -3.97 -1.92
N PHE A 48 -5.25 -4.67 -2.45
CA PHE A 48 -3.97 -4.83 -1.78
C PHE A 48 -3.07 -3.64 -2.06
N LEU A 49 -2.53 -3.02 -1.02
CA LEU A 49 -1.55 -1.95 -1.14
C LEU A 49 -0.17 -2.46 -0.71
N ALA A 50 0.76 -2.44 -1.63
CA ALA A 50 2.15 -2.79 -1.37
C ALA A 50 3.04 -1.55 -1.34
N PHE A 51 4.10 -1.61 -0.55
CA PHE A 51 5.08 -0.53 -0.46
C PHE A 51 5.90 -0.40 -1.76
N ASN A 52 6.32 -1.51 -2.35
CA ASN A 52 7.15 -1.52 -3.56
C ASN A 52 6.52 -2.34 -4.69
N LYS A 53 7.09 -2.16 -5.90
CA LYS A 53 6.59 -2.79 -7.12
C LYS A 53 6.79 -4.31 -7.14
N SER A 54 7.86 -4.82 -6.54
CA SER A 54 8.15 -6.25 -6.52
C SER A 54 7.09 -7.02 -5.72
N ILE A 55 6.76 -6.54 -4.52
CA ILE A 55 5.70 -7.14 -3.69
C ILE A 55 4.34 -7.01 -4.37
N GLN A 56 4.06 -5.86 -5.00
CA GLN A 56 2.82 -5.65 -5.74
C GLN A 56 2.66 -6.67 -6.87
N GLN A 57 3.71 -6.91 -7.65
CA GLN A 57 3.70 -7.87 -8.74
C GLN A 57 3.49 -9.30 -8.24
N GLU A 58 4.21 -9.71 -7.18
CA GLU A 58 4.04 -11.03 -6.57
C GLU A 58 2.59 -11.27 -6.10
N ILE A 59 1.98 -10.29 -5.43
CA ILE A 59 0.60 -10.39 -4.98
C ILE A 59 -0.36 -10.43 -6.17
N GLN A 60 -0.14 -9.61 -7.19
CA GLN A 60 -0.97 -9.57 -8.39
C GLN A 60 -0.94 -10.91 -9.14
N GLU A 61 0.23 -11.52 -9.31
CA GLU A 61 0.36 -12.84 -9.92
C GLU A 61 -0.39 -13.93 -9.13
N ARG A 62 -0.36 -13.87 -7.81
CA ARG A 62 -1.11 -14.81 -6.96
C ARG A 62 -2.62 -14.63 -7.10
N ILE A 63 -3.10 -13.39 -7.17
CA ILE A 63 -4.51 -13.05 -7.42
C ILE A 63 -4.96 -13.63 -8.76
N GLU A 64 -4.17 -13.43 -9.82
CA GLU A 64 -4.47 -13.92 -11.17
C GLU A 64 -4.46 -15.44 -11.23
N LYS A 65 -3.45 -16.11 -10.67
CA LYS A 65 -3.38 -17.59 -10.61
C LYS A 65 -4.55 -18.19 -9.84
N ALA A 66 -5.07 -17.52 -8.83
CA ALA A 66 -6.22 -17.96 -8.06
C ALA A 66 -7.56 -17.52 -8.66
N ASN A 67 -7.53 -16.75 -9.75
CA ASN A 67 -8.71 -16.23 -10.46
C ASN A 67 -9.64 -15.39 -9.56
N TYR A 68 -9.06 -14.53 -8.68
CA TYR A 68 -9.82 -13.64 -7.81
C TYR A 68 -10.12 -12.32 -8.52
N GLU A 69 -11.17 -12.29 -9.35
CA GLU A 69 -11.58 -11.11 -10.13
C GLU A 69 -11.97 -9.90 -9.25
N HIS A 70 -12.35 -10.14 -8.00
CA HIS A 70 -12.76 -9.10 -7.04
C HIS A 70 -11.58 -8.44 -6.34
N ALA A 71 -10.35 -8.87 -6.59
CA ALA A 71 -9.14 -8.38 -5.93
C ALA A 71 -8.16 -7.74 -6.92
N LYS A 72 -7.43 -6.74 -6.45
CA LYS A 72 -6.37 -6.07 -7.22
C LYS A 72 -5.23 -5.65 -6.30
N ALA A 73 -4.00 -5.70 -6.79
CA ALA A 73 -2.83 -5.20 -6.10
C ALA A 73 -2.28 -3.92 -6.74
N MET A 74 -1.99 -2.91 -5.94
CA MET A 74 -1.37 -1.66 -6.37
C MET A 74 -0.28 -1.24 -5.40
N THR A 75 0.64 -0.39 -5.86
CA THR A 75 1.51 0.33 -4.92
C THR A 75 0.79 1.55 -4.34
N ILE A 76 1.18 1.98 -3.13
CA ILE A 76 0.65 3.20 -2.51
C ILE A 76 0.83 4.41 -3.45
N HIS A 77 1.99 4.52 -4.13
CA HIS A 77 2.25 5.58 -5.11
C HIS A 77 1.29 5.53 -6.30
N SER A 78 1.01 4.34 -6.83
CA SER A 78 0.06 4.17 -7.96
C SER A 78 -1.36 4.56 -7.55
N LEU A 79 -1.78 4.21 -6.34
CA LEU A 79 -3.08 4.62 -5.80
C LEU A 79 -3.15 6.15 -5.64
N GLY A 80 -2.10 6.78 -5.10
CA GLY A 80 -2.03 8.24 -4.98
C GLY A 80 -2.13 8.95 -6.33
N LEU A 81 -1.41 8.45 -7.34
CA LEU A 81 -1.48 8.99 -8.70
C LEU A 81 -2.88 8.80 -9.30
N LEU A 82 -3.50 7.65 -9.10
CA LEU A 82 -4.87 7.39 -9.56
C LEU A 82 -5.86 8.39 -8.94
N ALA A 83 -5.77 8.63 -7.64
CA ALA A 83 -6.63 9.58 -6.94
C ALA A 83 -6.47 11.02 -7.48
N ILE A 84 -5.22 11.45 -7.73
CA ILE A 84 -4.94 12.76 -8.31
C ILE A 84 -5.51 12.86 -9.73
N ASN A 85 -5.27 11.84 -10.56
CA ASN A 85 -5.75 11.81 -11.94
C ASN A 85 -7.28 11.80 -12.03
N THR A 86 -7.94 11.12 -11.10
CA THR A 86 -9.41 11.10 -11.02
C THR A 86 -9.96 12.50 -10.70
N LYS A 87 -9.29 13.24 -9.84
CA LYS A 87 -9.72 14.58 -9.43
C LYS A 87 -9.40 15.67 -10.46
N TYR A 88 -8.21 15.64 -11.05
CA TYR A 88 -7.68 16.74 -11.89
C TYR A 88 -7.54 16.40 -13.38
N GLY A 89 -7.80 15.15 -13.76
CA GLY A 89 -7.60 14.63 -15.11
C GLY A 89 -6.14 14.26 -15.43
N ASN A 90 -5.96 13.26 -16.27
CA ASN A 90 -4.63 12.71 -16.61
C ASN A 90 -3.70 13.69 -17.33
N ARG A 91 -4.23 14.72 -18.00
CA ARG A 91 -3.44 15.68 -18.77
C ARG A 91 -2.67 16.67 -17.92
N ASN A 92 -3.07 16.87 -16.67
CA ASN A 92 -2.51 17.88 -15.76
C ASN A 92 -1.57 17.30 -14.72
N THR A 93 -1.32 15.99 -14.74
CA THR A 93 -0.54 15.31 -13.70
C THR A 93 0.73 14.73 -14.30
N HIS A 94 1.87 15.31 -13.94
CA HIS A 94 3.20 14.82 -14.32
C HIS A 94 4.00 14.47 -13.08
N ILE A 95 4.57 13.25 -13.07
CA ILE A 95 5.55 12.88 -12.04
C ILE A 95 6.88 13.54 -12.41
N LYS A 96 7.30 14.52 -11.61
CA LYS A 96 8.59 15.18 -11.79
C LYS A 96 9.59 14.63 -10.77
N SER A 97 10.57 13.90 -11.26
CA SER A 97 11.70 13.45 -10.44
C SER A 97 12.47 14.68 -9.89
N GLY A 98 12.81 14.67 -8.59
CA GLY A 98 13.53 15.77 -7.96
C GLY A 98 12.68 16.99 -7.54
N LYS A 99 11.35 16.97 -7.72
CA LYS A 99 10.47 18.07 -7.30
C LYS A 99 10.60 18.41 -5.80
N ASN A 100 10.79 17.41 -4.96
CA ASN A 100 11.00 17.62 -3.53
C ASN A 100 12.26 18.46 -3.26
N TYR A 101 13.35 18.20 -3.99
CA TYR A 101 14.58 18.96 -3.87
C TYR A 101 14.40 20.43 -4.33
N GLU A 102 13.66 20.65 -5.42
CA GLU A 102 13.33 22.01 -5.88
C GLU A 102 12.48 22.77 -4.87
N LEU A 103 11.48 22.11 -4.26
CA LEU A 103 10.65 22.68 -3.22
C LEU A 103 11.46 23.03 -1.97
N ILE A 104 12.35 22.15 -1.53
CA ILE A 104 13.23 22.40 -0.38
C ILE A 104 14.12 23.60 -0.67
N LYS A 105 14.75 23.68 -1.85
CA LYS A 105 15.55 24.85 -2.25
C LYS A 105 14.74 26.14 -2.27
N ALA A 106 13.53 26.11 -2.79
CA ALA A 106 12.65 27.28 -2.82
C ALA A 106 12.29 27.72 -1.40
N LEU A 107 11.97 26.80 -0.50
CA LEU A 107 11.71 27.08 0.90
C LEU A 107 12.93 27.63 1.64
N GLN A 108 14.11 27.09 1.38
CA GLN A 108 15.38 27.59 1.95
C GLN A 108 15.69 29.02 1.50
N SER A 109 15.41 29.36 0.22
CA SER A 109 15.60 30.72 -0.28
C SER A 109 14.61 31.71 0.32
N TYR A 110 13.37 31.25 0.57
CA TYR A 110 12.31 32.07 1.16
C TYR A 110 12.53 32.32 2.67
N ASN A 111 13.05 31.33 3.39
CA ASN A 111 13.23 31.45 4.85
C ASN A 111 14.62 30.99 5.32
N LYS A 112 15.65 31.74 4.92
CA LYS A 112 17.06 31.48 5.29
C LYS A 112 17.30 31.28 6.79
N LYS A 113 16.47 31.90 7.65
CA LYS A 113 16.61 31.85 9.10
C LYS A 113 16.11 30.54 9.71
N LEU A 114 15.03 29.96 9.15
CA LEU A 114 14.42 28.73 9.64
C LEU A 114 15.29 27.51 9.31
N PHE A 115 15.93 27.52 8.13
CA PHE A 115 16.74 26.37 7.66
C PHE A 115 18.19 26.38 8.15
N LYS A 116 18.69 27.50 8.74
CA LYS A 116 19.99 27.52 9.43
C LYS A 116 20.01 26.64 10.69
N THR A 117 18.85 26.40 11.29
CA THR A 117 18.69 25.57 12.50
C THR A 117 18.40 24.09 12.17
N LEU A 118 18.24 23.74 10.89
CA LEU A 118 17.98 22.39 10.39
C LEU A 118 19.15 21.88 9.53
N SER A 119 20.41 22.27 9.85
CA SER A 119 21.56 21.67 9.19
C SER A 119 21.69 20.22 9.64
N TRP A 120 21.74 19.29 8.69
CA TRP A 120 21.93 17.86 8.88
C TRP A 120 23.44 17.52 9.06
N GLU A 121 24.18 18.40 9.65
CA GLU A 121 25.57 18.15 10.05
C GLU A 121 25.57 17.88 11.56
N ASP A 122 25.24 16.62 11.91
CA ASP A 122 25.71 15.90 13.09
C ASP A 122 25.56 14.38 12.85
#